data_92203060810f3cebb2149bccf78dab85
#
_entry.id   92203060810f3cebb2149bccf78dab85
#
_cell.length_a   1.000
_cell.length_b   1.000
_cell.length_c   1.000
_cell.angle_alpha   90.00
_cell.angle_beta   90.00
_cell.angle_gamma   90.00
#
_symmetry.space_group_name_H-M   'P 1'
#
loop_
_entity.id
_entity.type
_entity.pdbx_description
1 polymer ?
#
loop_
_entity_poly.entity_id
_entity_poly.type
_entity_poly.pdbx_seq_one_letter_code
_entity_poly.pdbx_strand_id
1 'polypeptide(L)'
;MGNNGTLLWVDDEMELLKPYIIFLEKKGYEVATATNGHDAVDMCRENPYDLIFLDENMPGLSGLETLAQIKEINNTIPVVMVTKSEEENIMDQAIGSKIADYLIKPVNPNQIYLTIKKHLHKRAIESEVTNSSYQQNFSKIGMQINDSYSLEEWMEVYKRLVFWELEL
;
A
#
# COMPACT_ATOMS: atom_id res chain seq x y z
N MET A 1 14.04 -13.78 10.62
CA MET A 1 13.59 -12.40 10.38
C MET A 1 12.11 -12.41 10.04
N GLY A 2 11.34 -11.51 10.63
CA GLY A 2 9.91 -11.41 10.35
C GLY A 2 9.65 -10.92 8.92
N ASN A 3 8.58 -11.41 8.31
CA ASN A 3 8.07 -10.90 7.06
C ASN A 3 7.37 -9.55 7.32
N ASN A 4 7.84 -8.47 6.71
CA ASN A 4 7.28 -7.13 6.86
C ASN A 4 6.03 -6.90 6.00
N GLY A 5 5.73 -7.81 5.12
CA GLY A 5 4.56 -7.78 4.25
C GLY A 5 4.79 -8.52 2.94
N THR A 6 3.70 -8.93 2.30
CA THR A 6 3.70 -9.60 1.01
C THR A 6 3.13 -8.65 -0.05
N LEU A 7 3.93 -8.35 -1.06
CA LEU A 7 3.64 -7.41 -2.12
C LEU A 7 3.40 -8.15 -3.44
N LEU A 8 2.52 -7.63 -4.28
CA LEU A 8 2.40 -8.05 -5.66
C LEU A 8 2.80 -6.88 -6.56
N TRP A 9 3.73 -7.13 -7.49
CA TRP A 9 4.10 -6.14 -8.51
C TRP A 9 3.68 -6.63 -9.89
N VAL A 10 2.84 -5.85 -10.55
CA VAL A 10 2.26 -6.18 -11.86
C VAL A 10 2.83 -5.21 -12.91
N ASP A 11 3.66 -5.74 -13.79
CA ASP A 11 4.31 -4.96 -14.85
C ASP A 11 4.82 -5.94 -15.91
N ASP A 12 4.62 -5.64 -17.20
CA ASP A 12 5.09 -6.48 -18.29
C ASP A 12 6.61 -6.40 -18.53
N GLU A 13 7.26 -5.36 -18.02
CA GLU A 13 8.71 -5.14 -18.12
C GLU A 13 9.47 -5.67 -16.89
N MET A 14 9.36 -6.96 -16.61
CA MET A 14 9.91 -7.61 -15.41
C MET A 14 11.41 -7.41 -15.22
N GLU A 15 12.18 -7.40 -16.30
CA GLU A 15 13.63 -7.22 -16.22
C GLU A 15 14.04 -5.89 -15.58
N LEU A 16 13.26 -4.84 -15.81
CA LEU A 16 13.51 -3.53 -15.23
C LEU A 16 13.15 -3.45 -13.74
N LEU A 17 12.37 -4.40 -13.24
CA LEU A 17 11.92 -4.43 -11.84
C LEU A 17 12.89 -5.17 -10.91
N LYS A 18 13.79 -5.99 -11.44
CA LYS A 18 14.71 -6.80 -10.62
C LYS A 18 15.45 -6.00 -9.53
N PRO A 19 16.03 -4.82 -9.81
CA PRO A 19 16.69 -4.03 -8.78
C PRO A 19 15.76 -3.61 -7.65
N TYR A 20 14.52 -3.25 -7.96
CA TYR A 20 13.50 -2.88 -6.96
C TYR A 20 13.11 -4.08 -6.09
N ILE A 21 12.91 -5.24 -6.72
CA ILE A 21 12.56 -6.48 -6.01
C ILE A 21 13.65 -6.87 -5.03
N ILE A 22 14.92 -6.88 -5.47
CA ILE A 22 16.06 -7.17 -4.61
C ILE A 22 16.14 -6.19 -3.44
N PHE A 23 15.94 -4.91 -3.70
CA PHE A 23 15.93 -3.87 -2.67
C PHE A 23 14.85 -4.13 -1.62
N LEU A 24 13.62 -4.46 -2.06
CA LEU A 24 12.49 -4.71 -1.17
C LEU A 24 12.65 -6.01 -0.37
N GLU A 25 13.19 -7.05 -0.98
CA GLU A 25 13.49 -8.30 -0.28
C GLU A 25 14.52 -8.10 0.82
N LYS A 26 15.55 -7.27 0.59
CA LYS A 26 16.51 -6.87 1.62
C LYS A 26 15.87 -6.09 2.77
N LYS A 27 14.76 -5.41 2.51
CA LYS A 27 13.97 -4.70 3.53
C LYS A 27 12.98 -5.60 4.26
N GLY A 28 12.96 -6.90 3.96
CA GLY A 28 12.13 -7.89 4.64
C GLY A 28 10.75 -8.10 4.04
N TYR A 29 10.50 -7.64 2.81
CA TYR A 29 9.25 -7.90 2.09
C TYR A 29 9.36 -9.12 1.19
N GLU A 30 8.26 -9.85 1.06
CA GLU A 30 8.10 -10.84 0.01
C GLU A 30 7.45 -10.17 -1.20
N VAL A 31 8.02 -10.37 -2.38
CA VAL A 31 7.53 -9.76 -3.62
C VAL A 31 7.16 -10.83 -4.62
N ALA A 32 5.88 -10.98 -4.88
CA ALA A 32 5.37 -11.76 -6.00
C ALA A 32 5.23 -10.85 -7.24
N THR A 33 5.32 -11.42 -8.41
CA THR A 33 5.30 -10.68 -9.67
C THR A 33 4.30 -11.29 -10.65
N ALA A 34 3.65 -10.44 -11.43
CA ALA A 34 2.81 -10.82 -12.56
C ALA A 34 3.14 -9.93 -13.75
N THR A 35 3.12 -10.49 -14.95
CA THR A 35 3.47 -9.79 -16.20
C THR A 35 2.25 -9.28 -16.96
N ASN A 36 1.06 -9.58 -16.49
CA ASN A 36 -0.20 -9.15 -17.10
C ASN A 36 -1.33 -9.08 -16.07
N GLY A 37 -2.40 -8.41 -16.43
CA GLY A 37 -3.53 -8.19 -15.53
C GLY A 37 -4.32 -9.46 -15.19
N HIS A 38 -4.48 -10.40 -16.13
CA HIS A 38 -5.20 -11.65 -15.88
C HIS A 38 -4.52 -12.48 -14.81
N ASP A 39 -3.20 -12.66 -14.92
CA ASP A 39 -2.42 -13.38 -13.91
C ASP A 39 -2.47 -12.69 -12.56
N ALA A 40 -2.40 -11.37 -12.54
CA ALA A 40 -2.52 -10.58 -11.31
C ALA A 40 -3.85 -10.81 -10.60
N VAL A 41 -4.94 -10.80 -11.35
CA VAL A 41 -6.30 -11.06 -10.80
C VAL A 41 -6.38 -12.47 -10.23
N ASP A 42 -5.91 -13.47 -10.97
CA ASP A 42 -5.90 -14.87 -10.50
C ASP A 42 -5.04 -15.05 -9.24
N MET A 43 -3.89 -14.41 -9.19
CA MET A 43 -3.03 -14.42 -8.00
C MET A 43 -3.72 -13.79 -6.79
N CYS A 44 -4.45 -12.70 -6.98
CA CYS A 44 -5.23 -12.06 -5.91
C CYS A 44 -6.40 -12.91 -5.40
N ARG A 45 -6.96 -13.78 -6.24
CA ARG A 45 -7.98 -14.76 -5.80
C ARG A 45 -7.39 -15.87 -4.95
N GLU A 46 -6.16 -16.27 -5.24
CA GLU A 46 -5.51 -17.44 -4.62
C GLU A 46 -4.70 -17.07 -3.37
N ASN A 47 -4.18 -15.84 -3.30
CA ASN A 47 -3.28 -15.42 -2.24
C ASN A 47 -3.65 -14.04 -1.67
N PRO A 48 -3.44 -13.81 -0.37
CA PRO A 48 -3.56 -12.47 0.20
C PRO A 48 -2.28 -11.65 -0.06
N TYR A 49 -2.46 -10.39 -0.46
CA TYR A 49 -1.38 -9.41 -0.58
C TYR A 49 -1.68 -8.20 0.29
N ASP A 50 -0.62 -7.59 0.81
CA ASP A 50 -0.73 -6.41 1.66
C ASP A 50 -0.77 -5.12 0.87
N LEU A 51 -0.12 -5.10 -0.30
CA LEU A 51 -0.09 -3.96 -1.20
C LEU A 51 0.22 -4.44 -2.62
N ILE A 52 -0.33 -3.76 -3.62
CA ILE A 52 -0.12 -4.08 -5.03
C ILE A 52 0.43 -2.86 -5.76
N PHE A 53 1.55 -3.04 -6.47
CA PHE A 53 2.03 -2.10 -7.48
C PHE A 53 1.53 -2.54 -8.85
N LEU A 54 0.99 -1.60 -9.63
CA LEU A 54 0.30 -1.90 -10.87
C LEU A 54 0.65 -0.91 -11.97
N ASP A 55 1.15 -1.40 -13.09
CA ASP A 55 1.36 -0.59 -14.28
C ASP A 55 0.07 -0.45 -15.10
N GLU A 56 -0.11 0.71 -15.75
CA GLU A 56 -1.25 0.96 -16.66
C GLU A 56 -1.06 0.29 -18.01
N ASN A 57 0.15 0.41 -18.57
CA ASN A 57 0.42 0.00 -19.95
C ASN A 57 0.87 -1.46 -20.01
N MET A 58 -0.10 -2.37 -20.14
CA MET A 58 0.14 -3.80 -20.27
C MET A 58 -0.67 -4.40 -21.43
N PRO A 59 -0.15 -5.45 -22.10
CA PRO A 59 -0.95 -6.17 -23.10
C PRO A 59 -2.13 -6.88 -22.45
N GLY A 60 -3.26 -6.93 -23.13
CA GLY A 60 -4.50 -7.52 -22.61
C GLY A 60 -5.25 -6.54 -21.72
N LEU A 61 -5.47 -6.88 -20.46
CA LEU A 61 -6.09 -5.96 -19.50
C LEU A 61 -5.17 -4.78 -19.20
N SER A 62 -5.70 -3.57 -19.29
CA SER A 62 -5.02 -2.38 -18.81
C SER A 62 -4.89 -2.39 -17.29
N GLY A 63 -4.06 -1.49 -16.75
CA GLY A 63 -3.95 -1.33 -15.30
C GLY A 63 -5.29 -0.94 -14.67
N LEU A 64 -6.05 -0.03 -15.27
CA LEU A 64 -7.36 0.38 -14.76
C LEU A 64 -8.38 -0.76 -14.77
N GLU A 65 -8.41 -1.58 -15.82
CA GLU A 65 -9.27 -2.76 -15.88
C GLU A 65 -8.88 -3.80 -14.83
N THR A 66 -7.58 -4.01 -14.66
CA THR A 66 -7.03 -4.90 -13.63
C THR A 66 -7.39 -4.41 -12.23
N LEU A 67 -7.24 -3.11 -11.98
CA LEU A 67 -7.61 -2.46 -10.71
C LEU A 67 -9.08 -2.71 -10.37
N ALA A 68 -9.98 -2.53 -11.33
CA ALA A 68 -11.41 -2.76 -11.13
C ALA A 68 -11.69 -4.19 -10.68
N GLN A 69 -11.09 -5.18 -11.34
CA GLN A 69 -11.26 -6.59 -10.98
C GLN A 69 -10.64 -6.95 -9.62
N ILE A 70 -9.48 -6.39 -9.29
CA ILE A 70 -8.86 -6.59 -7.97
C ILE A 70 -9.75 -6.03 -6.87
N LYS A 71 -10.31 -4.84 -7.07
CA LYS A 71 -11.22 -4.21 -6.09
C LYS A 71 -12.52 -4.98 -5.88
N GLU A 72 -13.01 -5.70 -6.88
CA GLU A 72 -14.14 -6.62 -6.73
C GLU A 72 -13.81 -7.82 -5.83
N ILE A 73 -12.56 -8.30 -5.88
CA ILE A 73 -12.10 -9.41 -5.04
C ILE A 73 -11.90 -8.94 -3.60
N ASN A 74 -11.20 -7.82 -3.43
CA ASN A 74 -10.93 -7.21 -2.13
C ASN A 74 -10.75 -5.70 -2.29
N ASN A 75 -11.74 -4.94 -1.84
CA ASN A 75 -11.75 -3.47 -1.96
C ASN A 75 -10.84 -2.76 -0.95
N THR A 76 -10.26 -3.50 0.02
CA THR A 76 -9.41 -2.93 1.07
C THR A 76 -7.92 -2.98 0.75
N ILE A 77 -7.49 -3.77 -0.24
CA ILE A 77 -6.08 -3.85 -0.61
C ILE A 77 -5.63 -2.51 -1.21
N PRO A 78 -4.59 -1.87 -0.66
CA PRO A 78 -4.04 -0.66 -1.27
C PRO A 78 -3.36 -1.01 -2.60
N VAL A 79 -3.75 -0.29 -3.65
CA VAL A 79 -3.17 -0.40 -4.99
C VAL A 79 -2.48 0.91 -5.34
N VAL A 80 -1.20 0.82 -5.68
CA VAL A 80 -0.37 1.94 -6.11
C VAL A 80 -0.10 1.79 -7.60
N MET A 81 -0.56 2.77 -8.40
CA MET A 81 -0.25 2.80 -9.83
C MET A 81 1.19 3.29 -10.02
N VAL A 82 2.01 2.53 -10.75
CA VAL A 82 3.40 2.89 -11.08
C VAL A 82 3.58 2.79 -12.59
N THR A 83 3.51 3.91 -13.28
CA THR A 83 3.41 3.91 -14.76
C THR A 83 4.16 5.09 -15.37
N LYS A 84 4.47 4.97 -16.66
CA LYS A 84 5.01 6.07 -17.49
C LYS A 84 3.92 7.05 -17.94
N SER A 85 2.64 6.68 -17.78
CA SER A 85 1.53 7.51 -18.25
C SER A 85 1.33 8.73 -17.37
N GLU A 86 1.40 9.91 -17.96
CA GLU A 86 1.06 11.20 -17.36
C GLU A 86 -0.29 11.73 -17.85
N GLU A 87 -1.07 10.89 -18.52
CA GLU A 87 -2.38 11.28 -19.05
C GLU A 87 -3.34 11.60 -17.89
N GLU A 88 -3.80 12.83 -17.85
CA GLU A 88 -4.71 13.33 -16.81
C GLU A 88 -5.98 12.48 -16.70
N ASN A 89 -6.51 12.04 -17.84
CA ASN A 89 -7.69 11.19 -17.88
C ASN A 89 -7.48 9.84 -17.17
N ILE A 90 -6.32 9.21 -17.35
CA ILE A 90 -5.97 7.96 -16.67
C ILE A 90 -5.78 8.20 -15.17
N MET A 91 -5.12 9.29 -14.81
CA MET A 91 -4.95 9.68 -13.40
C MET A 91 -6.29 9.92 -12.72
N ASP A 92 -7.20 10.65 -13.36
CA ASP A 92 -8.54 10.93 -12.83
C ASP A 92 -9.37 9.65 -12.66
N GLN A 93 -9.32 8.74 -13.62
CA GLN A 93 -10.00 7.44 -13.52
C GLN A 93 -9.43 6.58 -12.40
N ALA A 94 -8.11 6.56 -12.23
CA ALA A 94 -7.44 5.83 -11.16
C ALA A 94 -7.84 6.40 -9.79
N ILE A 95 -7.85 7.71 -9.62
CA ILE A 95 -8.30 8.39 -8.41
C ILE A 95 -9.78 8.07 -8.12
N GLY A 96 -10.64 8.13 -9.14
CA GLY A 96 -12.05 7.74 -9.03
C GLY A 96 -12.24 6.28 -8.65
N SER A 97 -11.31 5.40 -9.00
CA SER A 97 -11.29 3.98 -8.63
C SER A 97 -10.65 3.73 -7.25
N LYS A 98 -10.34 4.78 -6.51
CA LYS A 98 -9.79 4.73 -5.12
C LYS A 98 -8.44 4.04 -5.01
N ILE A 99 -7.49 4.38 -5.88
CA ILE A 99 -6.10 3.97 -5.71
C ILE A 99 -5.52 4.60 -4.44
N ALA A 100 -4.53 3.93 -3.86
CA ALA A 100 -3.81 4.45 -2.70
C ALA A 100 -2.82 5.55 -3.07
N ASP A 101 -2.14 5.40 -4.23
CA ASP A 101 -1.15 6.37 -4.72
C ASP A 101 -0.92 6.20 -6.22
N TYR A 102 -0.33 7.23 -6.85
CA TYR A 102 0.01 7.23 -8.27
C TYR A 102 1.43 7.74 -8.45
N LEU A 103 2.32 6.87 -8.94
CA LEU A 103 3.73 7.18 -9.13
C LEU A 103 4.10 7.14 -10.62
N ILE A 104 4.87 8.12 -11.07
CA ILE A 104 5.34 8.23 -12.45
C ILE A 104 6.76 7.68 -12.55
N LYS A 105 6.98 6.75 -13.49
CA LYS A 105 8.33 6.22 -13.79
C LYS A 105 9.22 7.29 -14.45
N PRO A 106 10.52 7.34 -14.14
CA PRO A 106 11.26 6.46 -13.26
C PRO A 106 11.07 6.79 -11.77
N VAL A 107 10.95 5.75 -10.94
CA VAL A 107 10.72 5.90 -9.50
C VAL A 107 11.98 5.47 -8.74
N ASN A 108 12.36 6.27 -7.75
CA ASN A 108 13.48 5.95 -6.86
C ASN A 108 13.10 4.80 -5.92
N PRO A 109 13.98 3.80 -5.67
CA PRO A 109 13.68 2.71 -4.72
C PRO A 109 13.28 3.19 -3.33
N ASN A 110 13.85 4.27 -2.83
CA ASN A 110 13.46 4.86 -1.55
C ASN A 110 12.02 5.40 -1.57
N GLN A 111 11.57 5.97 -2.67
CA GLN A 111 10.19 6.43 -2.84
C GLN A 111 9.22 5.25 -2.79
N ILE A 112 9.55 4.14 -3.45
CA ILE A 112 8.77 2.89 -3.38
C ILE A 112 8.68 2.40 -1.93
N TYR A 113 9.80 2.35 -1.23
CA TYR A 113 9.85 1.92 0.16
C TYR A 113 9.03 2.79 1.10
N LEU A 114 9.13 4.11 0.96
CA LEU A 114 8.34 5.06 1.76
C LEU A 114 6.84 4.94 1.46
N THR A 115 6.47 4.72 0.20
CA THR A 115 5.08 4.49 -0.20
C THR A 115 4.50 3.24 0.45
N ILE A 116 5.27 2.14 0.46
CA ILE A 116 4.88 0.91 1.13
C ILE A 116 4.64 1.16 2.63
N LYS A 117 5.58 1.78 3.31
CA LYS A 117 5.47 2.08 4.74
C LYS A 117 4.24 2.92 5.05
N LYS A 118 4.02 3.99 4.29
CA LYS A 118 2.87 4.88 4.44
C LYS A 118 1.55 4.14 4.36
N HIS A 119 1.36 3.30 3.35
CA HIS A 119 0.08 2.65 3.09
C HIS A 119 -0.15 1.40 3.94
N LEU A 120 0.87 0.62 4.25
CA LEU A 120 0.75 -0.52 5.17
C LEU A 120 0.49 -0.02 6.59
N HIS A 121 1.13 1.06 7.00
CA HIS A 121 0.91 1.66 8.31
C HIS A 121 -0.51 2.21 8.46
N LYS A 122 -0.99 2.97 7.47
CA LYS A 122 -2.37 3.47 7.45
C LYS A 122 -3.39 2.34 7.56
N ARG A 123 -3.19 1.24 6.83
CA ARG A 123 -4.07 0.06 6.87
C ARG A 123 -4.08 -0.60 8.25
N ALA A 124 -2.94 -0.72 8.90
CA ALA A 124 -2.83 -1.26 10.25
C ALA A 124 -3.61 -0.40 11.25
N ILE A 125 -3.48 0.92 11.19
CA ILE A 125 -4.24 1.86 12.02
C ILE A 125 -5.74 1.75 11.75
N GLU A 126 -6.18 1.72 10.50
CA GLU A 126 -7.59 1.59 10.14
C GLU A 126 -8.19 0.26 10.65
N SER A 127 -7.45 -0.84 10.58
CA SER A 127 -7.90 -2.13 11.10
C SER A 127 -7.95 -2.16 12.63
N GLU A 128 -7.06 -1.46 13.31
CA GLU A 128 -7.07 -1.33 14.77
C GLU A 128 -8.20 -0.43 15.26
N VAL A 129 -8.51 0.65 14.54
CA VAL A 129 -9.65 1.55 14.86
C VAL A 129 -10.99 0.80 14.80
N THR A 130 -11.11 -0.19 13.91
CA THR A 130 -12.31 -1.05 13.85
C THR A 130 -12.33 -2.14 14.93
N ASN A 131 -11.26 -2.31 15.70
CA ASN A 131 -11.11 -3.36 16.71
C ASN A 131 -11.37 -2.79 18.12
N SER A 132 -12.23 -3.44 18.89
CA SER A 132 -12.58 -3.01 20.25
C SER A 132 -11.36 -2.90 21.19
N SER A 133 -10.28 -3.62 20.92
CA SER A 133 -9.03 -3.54 21.68
C SER A 133 -8.32 -2.19 21.54
N TYR A 134 -8.48 -1.52 20.41
CA TYR A 134 -7.93 -0.18 20.18
C TYR A 134 -8.59 0.86 21.08
N GLN A 135 -9.93 0.84 21.19
CA GLN A 135 -10.65 1.74 22.09
C GLN A 135 -10.27 1.54 23.56
N GLN A 136 -10.01 0.29 23.98
CA GLN A 136 -9.55 0.01 25.34
C GLN A 136 -8.14 0.51 25.60
N ASN A 137 -7.22 0.32 24.66
CA ASN A 137 -5.85 0.82 24.78
C ASN A 137 -5.79 2.34 24.74
N PHE A 138 -6.59 2.97 23.88
CA PHE A 138 -6.72 4.41 23.81
C PHE A 138 -7.30 5.00 25.12
N SER A 139 -8.29 4.35 25.70
CA SER A 139 -8.85 4.73 26.99
C SER A 139 -7.84 4.59 28.13
N LYS A 140 -7.02 3.55 28.11
CA LYS A 140 -5.94 3.34 29.11
C LYS A 140 -4.85 4.39 29.00
N ILE A 141 -4.43 4.76 27.79
CA ILE A 141 -3.45 5.81 27.54
C ILE A 141 -4.02 7.18 27.94
N GLY A 142 -5.28 7.45 27.60
CA GLY A 142 -5.97 8.68 27.98
C GLY A 142 -6.18 8.83 29.48
N MET A 143 -6.31 7.74 30.23
CA MET A 143 -6.41 7.77 31.68
C MET A 143 -5.10 8.04 32.41
N GLN A 144 -3.96 7.80 31.77
CA GLN A 144 -2.65 8.02 32.38
C GLN A 144 -2.09 9.43 32.14
N ILE A 145 -2.67 10.18 31.24
CA ILE A 145 -2.14 11.47 30.81
C ILE A 145 -3.27 12.49 30.91
N ASN A 146 -3.07 13.44 31.79
CA ASN A 146 -3.95 14.54 32.21
C ASN A 146 -5.00 15.00 31.18
N ASP A 147 -6.18 15.34 31.67
CA ASP A 147 -7.38 15.85 30.99
C ASP A 147 -7.17 17.14 30.14
N SER A 148 -5.94 17.51 29.83
CA SER A 148 -5.60 18.79 29.19
C SER A 148 -5.56 18.75 27.66
N TYR A 149 -5.71 17.57 27.03
CA TYR A 149 -5.61 17.42 25.58
C TYR A 149 -6.91 16.88 24.98
N SER A 150 -7.30 17.45 23.85
CA SER A 150 -8.43 16.95 23.08
C SER A 150 -8.10 15.61 22.40
N LEU A 151 -9.13 14.87 21.98
CA LEU A 151 -9.00 13.61 21.25
C LEU A 151 -8.14 13.78 19.99
N GLU A 152 -8.28 14.91 19.28
CA GLU A 152 -7.54 15.21 18.06
C GLU A 152 -6.05 15.45 18.35
N GLU A 153 -5.73 16.15 19.43
CA GLU A 153 -4.35 16.36 19.88
C GLU A 153 -3.68 15.05 20.28
N TRP A 154 -4.42 14.16 20.91
CA TRP A 154 -3.94 12.80 21.23
C TRP A 154 -3.67 11.96 20.02
N MET A 155 -4.54 11.99 19.02
CA MET A 155 -4.33 11.30 17.75
C MET A 155 -3.08 11.80 17.02
N GLU A 156 -2.80 13.10 17.12
CA GLU A 156 -1.60 13.69 16.52
C GLU A 156 -0.32 13.28 17.23
N VAL A 157 -0.34 13.21 18.56
CA VAL A 157 0.79 12.71 19.36
C VAL A 157 1.03 11.22 19.08
N TYR A 158 -0.03 10.44 19.00
CA TYR A 158 0.05 9.01 18.69
C TYR A 158 0.64 8.76 17.30
N LYS A 159 0.19 9.51 16.30
CA LYS A 159 0.77 9.46 14.96
C LYS A 159 2.25 9.75 14.96
N ARG A 160 2.69 10.77 15.71
CA ARG A 160 4.12 11.11 15.82
C ARG A 160 4.93 10.02 16.50
N LEU A 161 4.43 9.42 17.57
CA LEU A 161 5.12 8.33 18.27
C LEU A 161 5.26 7.10 17.38
N VAL A 162 4.22 6.74 16.66
CA VAL A 162 4.24 5.59 15.75
C VAL A 162 5.15 5.87 14.53
N PHE A 163 5.14 7.09 13.99
CA PHE A 163 6.07 7.49 12.92
C PHE A 163 7.53 7.52 13.39
N TRP A 164 7.78 7.91 14.63
CA TRP A 164 9.12 7.89 15.22
C TRP A 164 9.73 6.48 15.31
N GLU A 165 8.94 5.49 15.71
CA GLU A 165 9.39 4.09 15.74
C GLU A 165 9.66 3.51 14.35
N LEU A 166 9.05 4.06 13.30
CA LEU A 166 9.23 3.62 11.92
C LEU A 166 10.40 4.28 11.20
N GLU A 167 10.88 5.45 11.66
CA GLU A 167 12.06 6.12 11.11
C GLU A 167 13.38 5.51 11.61
N LEU A 168 13.34 4.74 12.63
CA LEU A 168 14.48 4.02 13.18
C LEU A 168 14.53 2.58 12.65
#